data_a2ebfc64b61b7ee550911002be94e8bc
#
_entry.id   a2ebfc64b61b7ee550911002be94e8bc
#
_cell.length_a   1.000
_cell.length_b   1.000
_cell.length_c   1.000
_cell.angle_alpha   90.00
_cell.angle_beta   90.00
_cell.angle_gamma   90.00
#
_symmetry.space_group_name_H-M   'P 1'
#
loop_
_entity.id
_entity.type
_entity.pdbx_description
1 polymer ?
#
loop_
_entity_poly.entity_id
_entity_poly.type
_entity_poly.pdbx_seq_one_letter_code
_entity_poly.pdbx_strand_id
1 'polypeptide(L)'
;LKSYVKDAMVIDEDLPMEAVVGKLLKEKNKTVATAESCTGGYIAHLLTTIAGSSDYYEGSVISYSYKVKEDSLHVPNATLTKYGAVSEETVKAMVQNVISLMKTDYGVAVSGIMGPG
;
A
#
# COMPACT_ATOMS: atom_id res chain seq x y z
N LEU A 1 -13.92 -0.21 -2.99
CA LEU A 1 -12.50 -0.37 -2.73
C LEU A 1 -11.76 0.90 -3.06
N LYS A 2 -11.04 1.45 -2.10
CA LYS A 2 -10.19 2.62 -2.29
C LYS A 2 -8.73 2.19 -2.33
N SER A 3 -8.03 2.60 -3.36
CA SER A 3 -6.60 2.35 -3.49
C SER A 3 -5.88 3.61 -3.95
N TYR A 4 -4.62 3.73 -3.59
CA TYR A 4 -3.80 4.88 -3.93
C TYR A 4 -2.36 4.44 -4.16
N VAL A 5 -1.79 4.83 -5.27
CA VAL A 5 -0.39 4.57 -5.61
C VAL A 5 0.32 5.91 -5.70
N LYS A 6 1.31 6.10 -4.85
CA LYS A 6 2.11 7.32 -4.84
C LYS A 6 3.01 7.33 -6.07
N ASP A 7 2.95 8.39 -6.86
CA ASP A 7 3.69 8.54 -8.11
C ASP A 7 3.31 7.45 -9.12
N ALA A 8 2.17 7.64 -9.77
CA ALA A 8 1.58 6.68 -10.70
C ALA A 8 2.56 6.19 -11.76
N MET A 9 2.49 4.91 -12.06
CA MET A 9 3.27 4.28 -13.13
C MET A 9 2.35 3.89 -14.27
N VAL A 10 2.82 4.05 -15.51
CA VAL A 10 2.11 3.58 -16.70
C VAL A 10 2.53 2.14 -16.97
N ILE A 11 1.56 1.26 -17.04
CA ILE A 11 1.78 -0.16 -17.25
C ILE A 11 1.10 -0.58 -18.55
N ASP A 12 1.90 -1.11 -19.47
CA ASP A 12 1.45 -1.43 -20.81
C ASP A 12 2.09 -2.75 -21.28
N GLU A 13 1.83 -3.82 -20.55
CA GLU A 13 2.37 -5.14 -20.88
C GLU A 13 1.38 -6.23 -20.48
N ASP A 14 1.50 -7.40 -21.13
CA ASP A 14 0.67 -8.56 -20.84
C ASP A 14 1.17 -9.37 -19.64
N LEU A 15 1.91 -8.74 -18.75
CA LEU A 15 2.40 -9.36 -17.54
C LEU A 15 1.48 -9.02 -16.36
N PRO A 16 1.46 -9.85 -15.31
CA PRO A 16 0.77 -9.46 -14.10
C PRO A 16 1.27 -8.13 -13.57
N MET A 17 0.38 -7.37 -12.97
CA MET A 17 0.70 -6.06 -12.41
C MET A 17 1.93 -6.11 -11.49
N GLU A 18 2.00 -7.10 -10.61
CA GLU A 18 3.09 -7.25 -9.66
C GLU A 18 4.44 -7.48 -10.35
N ALA A 19 4.44 -8.18 -11.48
CA ALA A 19 5.66 -8.40 -12.26
C ALA A 19 6.13 -7.12 -12.94
N VAL A 20 5.20 -6.36 -13.51
CA VAL A 20 5.52 -5.10 -14.19
C VAL A 20 6.03 -4.06 -13.20
N VAL A 21 5.37 -3.93 -12.06
CA VAL A 21 5.80 -3.01 -11.00
C VAL A 21 7.19 -3.38 -10.51
N GLY A 22 7.45 -4.67 -10.29
CA GLY A 22 8.76 -5.13 -9.85
C GLY A 22 9.85 -4.81 -10.84
N LYS A 23 9.58 -5.03 -12.14
CA LYS A 23 10.53 -4.71 -13.20
C LYS A 23 10.88 -3.22 -13.22
N LEU A 24 9.86 -2.36 -13.12
CA LEU A 24 10.05 -0.91 -13.11
C LEU A 24 10.84 -0.45 -11.89
N LEU A 25 10.54 -0.98 -10.73
CA LEU A 25 11.25 -0.62 -9.49
C LEU A 25 12.72 -1.03 -9.56
N LYS A 26 13.00 -2.22 -10.09
CA LYS A 26 14.37 -2.68 -10.29
C LYS A 26 15.14 -1.78 -11.24
N GLU A 27 14.55 -1.45 -12.37
CA GLU A 27 15.18 -0.60 -13.38
C GLU A 27 15.51 0.78 -12.84
N LYS A 28 14.62 1.32 -11.97
CA LYS A 28 14.81 2.65 -11.38
C LYS A 28 15.60 2.62 -10.09
N ASN A 29 15.91 1.44 -9.58
CA ASN A 29 16.57 1.26 -8.28
C ASN A 29 15.78 1.94 -7.15
N LYS A 30 14.48 1.68 -7.12
CA LYS A 30 13.55 2.27 -6.15
C LYS A 30 12.90 1.19 -5.30
N THR A 31 12.37 1.60 -4.15
CA THR A 31 11.75 0.69 -3.19
C THR A 31 10.28 1.01 -2.97
N VAL A 32 9.55 0.02 -2.48
CA VAL A 32 8.10 0.13 -2.25
C VAL A 32 7.71 -0.52 -0.92
N ALA A 33 6.70 0.05 -0.29
CA ALA A 33 6.03 -0.52 0.87
C ALA A 33 4.52 -0.47 0.65
N THR A 34 3.76 -1.29 1.35
CA THR A 34 2.31 -1.27 1.25
C THR A 34 1.66 -1.06 2.61
N ALA A 35 0.49 -0.43 2.58
CA ALA A 35 -0.38 -0.28 3.74
C ALA A 35 -1.74 -0.83 3.35
N GLU A 36 -2.15 -1.92 3.96
CA GLU A 36 -3.35 -2.64 3.55
C GLU A 36 -4.36 -2.72 4.68
N SER A 37 -5.62 -2.70 4.32
CA SER A 37 -6.73 -2.86 5.24
C SER A 37 -7.62 -4.01 4.76
N CYS A 38 -8.59 -3.73 3.89
CA CYS A 38 -9.54 -4.74 3.43
C CYS A 38 -8.91 -5.91 2.68
N THR A 39 -7.77 -5.70 2.04
CA THR A 39 -7.06 -6.75 1.30
C THR A 39 -6.33 -7.73 2.20
N GLY A 40 -6.09 -7.37 3.48
CA GLY A 40 -5.52 -8.29 4.46
C GLY A 40 -4.12 -8.80 4.16
N GLY A 41 -3.37 -8.10 3.32
CA GLY A 41 -2.02 -8.51 2.94
C GLY A 41 -1.91 -9.10 1.55
N TYR A 42 -2.98 -9.07 0.76
CA TYR A 42 -2.97 -9.64 -0.57
C TYR A 42 -2.00 -8.94 -1.51
N ILE A 43 -1.89 -7.61 -1.42
CA ILE A 43 -0.93 -6.85 -2.25
C ILE A 43 0.50 -7.25 -1.88
N ALA A 44 0.79 -7.34 -0.59
CA ALA A 44 2.09 -7.83 -0.11
C ALA A 44 2.38 -9.22 -0.64
N HIS A 45 1.38 -10.10 -0.61
CA HIS A 45 1.51 -11.46 -1.13
C HIS A 45 1.87 -11.44 -2.61
N LEU A 46 1.15 -10.66 -3.42
CA LEU A 46 1.43 -10.56 -4.85
C LEU A 46 2.85 -10.08 -5.12
N LEU A 47 3.32 -9.07 -4.40
CA LEU A 47 4.68 -8.56 -4.58
C LEU A 47 5.73 -9.63 -4.27
N THR A 48 5.50 -10.42 -3.23
CA THR A 48 6.46 -11.46 -2.83
C THR A 48 6.43 -12.69 -3.72
N THR A 49 5.46 -12.83 -4.61
CA THR A 49 5.44 -13.95 -5.57
C THR A 49 6.50 -13.78 -6.66
N ILE A 50 7.03 -12.57 -6.82
CA ILE A 50 8.00 -12.28 -7.87
C ILE A 50 9.41 -12.56 -7.35
N ALA A 51 10.16 -13.39 -8.07
CA ALA A 51 11.54 -13.70 -7.71
C ALA A 51 12.39 -12.42 -7.70
N GLY A 52 13.19 -12.26 -6.64
CA GLY A 52 14.04 -11.08 -6.49
C GLY A 52 13.32 -9.86 -5.92
N SER A 53 12.10 -10.02 -5.43
CA SER A 53 11.32 -8.90 -4.88
C SER A 53 12.00 -8.23 -3.68
N SER A 54 12.89 -8.94 -2.99
CA SER A 54 13.64 -8.35 -1.87
C SER A 54 14.51 -7.16 -2.28
N ASP A 55 14.80 -7.02 -3.57
CA ASP A 55 15.58 -5.89 -4.06
C ASP A 55 14.81 -4.56 -4.00
N TYR A 56 13.48 -4.62 -3.97
CA TYR A 56 12.65 -3.42 -4.02
C TYR A 56 11.51 -3.40 -3.01
N TYR A 57 11.10 -4.53 -2.48
CA TYR A 57 9.98 -4.59 -1.53
C TYR A 57 10.49 -4.62 -0.09
N GLU A 58 10.16 -3.59 0.68
CA GLU A 58 10.62 -3.48 2.07
C GLU A 58 9.67 -4.15 3.05
N GLY A 59 8.39 -3.96 2.89
CA GLY A 59 7.44 -4.53 3.82
C GLY A 59 6.07 -3.88 3.74
N SER A 60 5.21 -4.27 4.66
CA SER A 60 3.82 -3.83 4.67
C SER A 60 3.31 -3.67 6.09
N VAL A 61 2.30 -2.82 6.25
CA VAL A 61 1.52 -2.74 7.48
C VAL A 61 0.09 -3.14 7.12
N ILE A 62 -0.41 -4.15 7.80
CA ILE A 62 -1.79 -4.59 7.65
C ILE A 62 -2.59 -3.93 8.77
N SER A 63 -3.28 -2.84 8.43
CA SER A 63 -3.98 -2.00 9.39
C SER A 63 -5.48 -2.15 9.24
N TYR A 64 -5.99 -3.30 9.66
CA TYR A 64 -7.40 -3.62 9.45
C TYR A 64 -8.33 -2.76 10.30
N SER A 65 -8.03 -2.58 11.57
CA SER A 65 -8.87 -1.82 12.50
C SER A 65 -8.48 -0.34 12.54
N TYR A 66 -9.38 0.48 13.06
CA TYR A 66 -9.10 1.90 13.31
C TYR A 66 -7.93 2.06 14.28
N LYS A 67 -7.89 1.23 15.30
CA LYS A 67 -6.83 1.26 16.30
C LYS A 67 -5.46 1.05 15.67
N VAL A 68 -5.32 0.05 14.79
CA VAL A 68 -4.05 -0.23 14.12
C VAL A 68 -3.70 0.89 13.14
N LYS A 69 -4.70 1.47 12.46
CA LYS A 69 -4.45 2.62 11.59
C LYS A 69 -3.86 3.79 12.38
N GLU A 70 -4.36 4.03 13.57
CA GLU A 70 -3.84 5.09 14.45
C GLU A 70 -2.47 4.73 15.02
N ASP A 71 -2.34 3.54 15.60
CA ASP A 71 -1.16 3.14 16.36
C ASP A 71 0.04 2.82 15.48
N SER A 72 -0.18 2.14 14.37
CA SER A 72 0.93 1.68 13.51
C SER A 72 1.19 2.60 12.33
N LEU A 73 0.15 3.15 11.73
CA LEU A 73 0.28 4.05 10.60
C LEU A 73 0.10 5.52 10.96
N HIS A 74 -0.20 5.81 12.23
CA HIS A 74 -0.37 7.17 12.71
C HIS A 74 -1.38 7.99 11.91
N VAL A 75 -2.44 7.33 11.42
CA VAL A 75 -3.53 8.03 10.78
C VAL A 75 -4.26 8.85 11.84
N PRO A 76 -4.40 10.17 11.67
CA PRO A 76 -5.03 10.99 12.70
C PRO A 76 -6.45 10.55 13.02
N ASN A 77 -6.79 10.49 14.29
CA ASN A 77 -8.15 10.14 14.71
C ASN A 77 -9.18 11.09 14.08
N ALA A 78 -8.83 12.37 13.96
CA ALA A 78 -9.70 13.36 13.32
C ALA A 78 -10.02 12.97 11.86
N THR A 79 -9.04 12.43 11.13
CA THR A 79 -9.23 11.97 9.76
C THR A 79 -10.18 10.78 9.71
N LEU A 80 -9.98 9.80 10.58
CA LEU A 80 -10.84 8.63 10.66
C LEU A 80 -12.27 8.99 11.08
N THR A 81 -12.40 9.89 12.02
CA THR A 81 -13.70 10.32 12.52
C THR A 81 -14.47 11.13 11.47
N LYS A 82 -13.79 12.02 10.77
CA LYS A 82 -14.43 12.92 9.80
C LYS A 82 -14.73 12.23 8.47
N TYR A 83 -13.78 11.45 7.96
CA TYR A 83 -13.86 10.87 6.61
C TYR A 83 -14.10 9.37 6.59
N GLY A 84 -13.87 8.69 7.70
CA GLY A 84 -13.97 7.23 7.78
C GLY A 84 -12.76 6.51 7.24
N ALA A 85 -12.72 5.21 7.47
CA ALA A 85 -11.61 4.38 7.03
C ALA A 85 -11.56 4.21 5.50
N VAL A 86 -12.72 4.28 4.84
CA VAL A 86 -12.83 4.12 3.39
C VAL A 86 -12.97 5.50 2.77
N SER A 87 -11.86 6.21 2.66
CA SER A 87 -11.84 7.56 2.12
C SER A 87 -10.49 7.83 1.50
N GLU A 88 -10.45 8.77 0.57
CA GLU A 88 -9.21 9.21 -0.04
C GLU A 88 -8.25 9.80 0.98
N GLU A 89 -8.80 10.57 1.94
CA GLU A 89 -8.00 11.20 3.00
C GLU A 89 -7.30 10.15 3.86
N THR A 90 -8.01 9.10 4.24
CA THR A 90 -7.43 8.01 5.04
C THR A 90 -6.37 7.25 4.24
N VAL A 91 -6.66 6.92 2.99
CA VAL A 91 -5.72 6.18 2.13
C VAL A 91 -4.46 7.00 1.88
N LYS A 92 -4.60 8.30 1.67
CA LYS A 92 -3.43 9.18 1.51
C LYS A 92 -2.57 9.22 2.77
N ALA A 93 -3.19 9.31 3.94
CA ALA A 93 -2.47 9.27 5.20
C ALA A 93 -1.73 7.94 5.36
N MET A 94 -2.40 6.84 5.03
CA MET A 94 -1.80 5.50 5.10
C MET A 94 -0.57 5.38 4.20
N VAL A 95 -0.66 5.80 2.95
CA VAL A 95 0.46 5.66 2.01
C VAL A 95 1.63 6.56 2.38
N GLN A 96 1.36 7.80 2.77
CA GLN A 96 2.41 8.71 3.19
C GLN A 96 3.15 8.19 4.42
N ASN A 97 2.40 7.67 5.37
CA ASN A 97 2.98 7.22 6.63
C ASN A 97 3.70 5.88 6.51
N VAL A 98 3.25 4.98 5.62
CA VAL A 98 3.99 3.74 5.39
C VAL A 98 5.30 4.02 4.67
N ILE A 99 5.33 4.96 3.75
CA ILE A 99 6.56 5.39 3.09
C ILE A 99 7.55 5.93 4.13
N SER A 100 7.08 6.78 5.04
CA SER A 100 7.92 7.34 6.09
C SER A 100 8.42 6.27 7.05
N LEU A 101 7.56 5.35 7.44
CA LEU A 101 7.89 4.27 8.37
C LEU A 101 8.94 3.33 7.79
N MET A 102 8.76 2.91 6.55
CA MET A 102 9.62 1.94 5.88
C MET A 102 10.78 2.60 5.13
N LYS A 103 10.77 3.92 4.99
CA LYS A 103 11.77 4.70 4.27
C LYS A 103 11.91 4.25 2.82
N THR A 104 10.77 4.07 2.16
CA THR A 104 10.72 3.67 0.75
C THR A 104 10.47 4.87 -0.15
N ASP A 105 10.75 4.67 -1.44
CA ASP A 105 10.50 5.71 -2.46
C ASP A 105 9.04 5.78 -2.86
N TYR A 106 8.37 4.63 -2.86
CA TYR A 106 6.97 4.50 -3.26
C TYR A 106 6.17 3.76 -2.20
N GLY A 107 4.87 3.96 -2.23
CA GLY A 107 3.95 3.23 -1.38
C GLY A 107 2.65 2.94 -2.10
N VAL A 108 1.98 1.88 -1.66
CA VAL A 108 0.63 1.54 -2.11
C VAL A 108 -0.22 1.37 -0.87
N ALA A 109 -1.35 2.06 -0.83
CA ALA A 109 -2.30 1.90 0.26
C ALA A 109 -3.67 1.54 -0.27
N VAL A 110 -4.34 0.62 0.41
CA VAL A 110 -5.68 0.15 0.01
C VAL A 110 -6.57 0.10 1.24
N SER A 111 -7.75 0.68 1.10
CA SER A 111 -8.81 0.58 2.10
C SER A 111 -10.16 0.48 1.39
N GLY A 112 -11.08 -0.27 1.98
CA GLY A 112 -12.40 -0.45 1.39
C GLY A 112 -13.21 -1.46 2.18
N ILE A 113 -14.38 -1.79 1.64
CA ILE A 113 -15.23 -2.83 2.20
C ILE A 113 -15.25 -3.96 1.20
N MET A 114 -14.85 -5.16 1.63
CA MET A 114 -14.81 -6.34 0.78
C MET A 114 -15.53 -7.49 1.44
N GLY A 115 -16.14 -8.32 0.60
CA GLY A 115 -16.83 -9.51 1.06
C GLY A 115 -18.15 -9.22 1.71
N PRO A 116 -18.73 -10.21 2.36
CA PRO A 116 -20.06 -10.10 2.95
C PRO A 116 -20.08 -9.48 4.33
N GLY A 117 -18.96 -9.12 4.87
CA GLY A 117 -18.86 -8.70 6.24
C GLY A 117 -18.70 -7.23 6.53
#